data_9887549bdfec3988bed51bd6725d1c5e
#
_entry.id   9887549bdfec3988bed51bd6725d1c5e
#
_cell.length_a   1.000
_cell.length_b   1.000
_cell.length_c   1.000
_cell.angle_alpha   90.00
_cell.angle_beta   90.00
_cell.angle_gamma   90.00
#
_symmetry.space_group_name_H-M   'P 1'
#
loop_
_entity.id
_entity.type
_entity.pdbx_description
1 polymer ?
#
loop_
_entity_poly.entity_id
_entity_poly.type
_entity_poly.pdbx_seq_one_letter_code
_entity_poly.pdbx_strand_id
1 'polypeptide(L)'
;MNRYKKIGNKYLVQIYGTEKECFFWIDEDDYRKINKVSWYYQHGKGDYGAIRGNIGKKKIFLHRFIMNCDTNDIVDHLNRNTLDNCKKNLRIVDIVESNRNRRVPKNSKSGVRGIKFAKNKWEVGIWAGGKTVYLGRYEDLEEAKEVYRKKSLELFGKIYE
;
A
#
# COMPACT_ATOMS: atom_id res chain seq x y z
N MET A 1 17.36 17.72 -10.88
CA MET A 1 16.68 16.75 -11.75
C MET A 1 16.99 15.34 -11.25
N ASN A 2 16.05 14.40 -11.29
CA ASN A 2 16.30 13.03 -10.80
C ASN A 2 17.35 12.31 -11.65
N ARG A 3 18.11 11.39 -11.06
CA ARG A 3 19.01 10.48 -11.81
C ARG A 3 18.31 9.15 -12.07
N TYR A 4 18.53 8.60 -13.26
CA TYR A 4 17.90 7.38 -13.73
C TYR A 4 18.98 6.35 -14.07
N LYS A 5 18.92 5.18 -13.45
CA LYS A 5 19.81 4.04 -13.76
C LYS A 5 18.95 2.90 -14.30
N LYS A 6 19.20 2.50 -15.56
CA LYS A 6 18.51 1.34 -16.16
C LYS A 6 19.03 0.05 -15.54
N ILE A 7 18.14 -0.85 -15.14
CA ILE A 7 18.42 -2.16 -14.57
C ILE A 7 17.42 -3.14 -15.17
N GLY A 8 17.85 -3.91 -16.18
CA GLY A 8 16.97 -4.76 -16.97
C GLY A 8 15.88 -3.94 -17.68
N ASN A 9 14.63 -4.31 -17.49
CA ASN A 9 13.45 -3.65 -18.03
C ASN A 9 12.84 -2.57 -17.09
N LYS A 10 13.63 -2.06 -16.16
CA LYS A 10 13.22 -1.06 -15.17
C LYS A 10 14.24 0.06 -15.03
N TYR A 11 13.79 1.15 -14.39
CA TYR A 11 14.67 2.21 -13.93
C TYR A 11 14.61 2.33 -12.41
N LEU A 12 15.80 2.40 -11.80
CA LEU A 12 15.99 2.89 -10.45
C LEU A 12 16.21 4.40 -10.51
N VAL A 13 15.38 5.16 -9.83
CA VAL A 13 15.38 6.61 -9.88
C VAL A 13 15.79 7.18 -8.54
N GLN A 14 16.88 7.96 -8.52
CA GLN A 14 17.38 8.64 -7.33
C GLN A 14 16.73 10.01 -7.18
N ILE A 15 16.26 10.30 -5.97
CA ILE A 15 15.74 11.60 -5.57
C ILE A 15 16.83 12.38 -4.83
N TYR A 16 17.01 13.65 -5.19
CA TYR A 16 17.92 14.55 -4.53
C TYR A 16 17.22 15.45 -3.51
N GLY A 17 17.99 15.97 -2.55
CA GLY A 17 17.50 16.95 -1.57
C GLY A 17 16.72 16.34 -0.41
N THR A 18 16.87 15.04 -0.20
CA THR A 18 16.38 14.33 1.00
C THR A 18 17.57 14.10 1.95
N GLU A 19 17.35 14.15 3.28
CA GLU A 19 18.40 13.85 4.28
C GLU A 19 18.99 12.45 4.14
N LYS A 20 18.21 11.51 3.59
CA LYS A 20 18.63 10.16 3.25
C LYS A 20 18.45 9.91 1.77
N GLU A 21 19.37 9.16 1.17
CA GLU A 21 19.19 8.72 -0.21
C GLU A 21 17.86 8.00 -0.38
N CYS A 22 17.04 8.48 -1.30
CA CYS A 22 15.74 7.90 -1.60
C CYS A 22 15.71 7.47 -3.06
N PHE A 23 15.30 6.23 -3.27
CA PHE A 23 15.18 5.61 -4.60
C PHE A 23 13.77 5.06 -4.80
N PHE A 24 13.29 5.11 -6.04
CA PHE A 24 12.05 4.43 -6.43
C PHE A 24 12.20 3.71 -7.76
N TRP A 25 11.33 2.74 -8.00
CA TRP A 25 11.31 1.93 -9.22
C TRP A 25 10.17 2.32 -10.14
N ILE A 26 10.46 2.26 -11.46
CA ILE A 26 9.47 2.39 -12.54
C ILE A 26 9.78 1.37 -13.64
N ASP A 27 8.79 1.06 -14.46
CA ASP A 27 9.00 0.29 -15.68
C ASP A 27 9.69 1.13 -16.76
N GLU A 28 10.42 0.47 -17.68
CA GLU A 28 11.12 1.13 -18.78
C GLU A 28 10.16 1.94 -19.66
N ASP A 29 8.97 1.41 -19.94
CA ASP A 29 7.96 2.06 -20.79
C ASP A 29 7.51 3.42 -20.26
N ASP A 30 7.56 3.63 -18.94
CA ASP A 30 7.16 4.87 -18.32
C ASP A 30 8.28 5.93 -18.28
N TYR A 31 9.52 5.55 -18.58
CA TYR A 31 10.68 6.45 -18.49
C TYR A 31 10.49 7.75 -19.28
N ARG A 32 10.07 7.66 -20.56
CA ARG A 32 9.90 8.84 -21.43
C ARG A 32 8.87 9.83 -20.90
N LYS A 33 7.88 9.36 -20.15
CA LYS A 33 6.82 10.16 -19.54
C LYS A 33 7.29 10.78 -18.23
N ILE A 34 8.04 10.02 -17.44
CA ILE A 34 8.42 10.37 -16.06
C ILE A 34 9.63 11.29 -16.02
N ASN A 35 10.62 11.13 -16.92
CA ASN A 35 11.86 11.92 -16.91
C ASN A 35 11.67 13.41 -17.23
N LYS A 36 10.49 13.80 -17.72
CA LYS A 36 10.12 15.20 -18.00
C LYS A 36 9.65 15.96 -16.74
N VAL A 37 9.46 15.26 -15.63
CA VAL A 37 8.93 15.82 -14.38
C VAL A 37 9.97 15.64 -13.27
N SER A 38 10.12 16.65 -12.43
CA SER A 38 10.95 16.53 -11.22
C SER A 38 10.13 15.90 -10.10
N TRP A 39 10.61 14.73 -9.63
CA TRP A 39 9.95 13.95 -8.59
C TRP A 39 10.66 14.11 -7.25
N TYR A 40 9.89 14.13 -6.17
CA TYR A 40 10.38 14.22 -4.80
C TYR A 40 9.62 13.27 -3.88
N TYR A 41 10.24 12.90 -2.77
CA TYR A 41 9.59 12.09 -1.74
C TYR A 41 8.83 13.01 -0.79
N GLN A 42 7.56 12.75 -0.60
CA GLN A 42 6.74 13.39 0.41
C GLN A 42 6.53 12.45 1.58
N HIS A 43 7.02 12.83 2.75
CA HIS A 43 6.73 12.13 3.99
C HIS A 43 5.24 12.20 4.32
N GLY A 44 4.67 11.08 4.73
CA GLY A 44 3.32 10.96 5.27
C GLY A 44 3.35 10.80 6.79
N LYS A 45 2.20 10.52 7.39
CA LYS A 45 2.12 10.18 8.82
C LYS A 45 2.73 8.77 9.04
N GLY A 46 3.67 8.67 9.99
CA GLY A 46 4.40 7.43 10.28
C GLY A 46 5.34 7.05 9.12
N ASP A 47 5.42 5.76 8.80
CA ASP A 47 6.30 5.23 7.74
C ASP A 47 5.69 5.35 6.33
N TYR A 48 4.59 6.07 6.18
CA TYR A 48 3.93 6.27 4.90
C TYR A 48 4.47 7.52 4.22
N GLY A 49 5.04 7.34 3.06
CA GLY A 49 5.42 8.43 2.17
C GLY A 49 5.09 8.05 0.74
N ALA A 50 5.17 8.99 -0.17
CA ALA A 50 4.89 8.76 -1.57
C ALA A 50 5.73 9.66 -2.47
N ILE A 51 5.93 9.21 -3.70
CA ILE A 51 6.59 10.01 -4.71
C ILE A 51 5.59 10.98 -5.32
N ARG A 52 5.97 12.26 -5.33
CA ARG A 52 5.19 13.34 -5.94
C ARG A 52 6.02 14.13 -6.94
N GLY A 53 5.33 14.79 -7.87
CA GLY A 53 5.90 15.75 -8.80
C GLY A 53 4.97 16.93 -9.04
N ASN A 54 5.48 17.95 -9.71
CA ASN A 54 4.73 19.12 -10.11
C ASN A 54 4.62 19.17 -11.64
N ILE A 55 3.38 19.25 -12.16
CA ILE A 55 3.09 19.46 -13.57
C ILE A 55 2.33 20.78 -13.69
N GLY A 56 3.05 21.81 -14.13
CA GLY A 56 2.54 23.19 -14.03
C GLY A 56 2.30 23.54 -12.55
N LYS A 57 1.10 24.00 -12.22
CA LYS A 57 0.69 24.34 -10.84
C LYS A 57 0.09 23.16 -10.06
N LYS A 58 -0.07 21.99 -10.68
CA LYS A 58 -0.71 20.82 -10.05
C LYS A 58 0.33 19.87 -9.43
N LYS A 59 0.10 19.50 -8.17
CA LYS A 59 0.85 18.43 -7.50
C LYS A 59 0.20 17.09 -7.84
N ILE A 60 1.00 16.11 -8.27
CA ILE A 60 0.51 14.79 -8.67
C ILE A 60 1.31 13.69 -7.98
N PHE A 61 0.65 12.60 -7.63
CA PHE A 61 1.32 11.38 -7.18
C PHE A 61 1.84 10.58 -8.36
N LEU A 62 3.07 10.01 -8.26
CA LEU A 62 3.70 9.24 -9.31
C LEU A 62 2.86 8.03 -9.75
N HIS A 63 2.39 7.21 -8.80
CA HIS A 63 1.56 6.04 -9.10
C HIS A 63 0.28 6.41 -9.88
N ARG A 64 -0.36 7.53 -9.53
CA ARG A 64 -1.53 8.03 -10.27
C ARG A 64 -1.18 8.49 -11.68
N PHE A 65 -0.02 9.16 -11.82
CA PHE A 65 0.49 9.63 -13.11
C PHE A 65 0.84 8.46 -14.04
N ILE A 66 1.43 7.37 -13.50
CA ILE A 66 1.73 6.15 -14.24
C ILE A 66 0.44 5.48 -14.72
N MET A 67 -0.51 5.28 -13.82
CA MET A 67 -1.78 4.59 -14.10
C MET A 67 -2.76 5.41 -14.95
N ASN A 68 -2.47 6.70 -15.16
CA ASN A 68 -3.34 7.64 -15.91
C ASN A 68 -4.81 7.58 -15.43
N CYS A 69 -5.01 7.54 -14.12
CA CYS A 69 -6.30 7.35 -13.48
C CYS A 69 -7.03 8.67 -13.22
N ASP A 70 -8.35 8.61 -13.13
CA ASP A 70 -9.22 9.75 -12.83
C ASP A 70 -9.10 10.20 -11.37
N THR A 71 -9.60 11.41 -11.07
CA THR A 71 -9.49 12.02 -9.72
C THR A 71 -10.09 11.16 -8.62
N ASN A 72 -11.14 10.39 -8.92
CA ASN A 72 -11.87 9.56 -7.95
C ASN A 72 -11.27 8.15 -7.78
N ASP A 73 -10.37 7.74 -8.68
CA ASP A 73 -9.73 6.44 -8.58
C ASP A 73 -8.78 6.38 -7.38
N ILE A 74 -8.72 5.23 -6.76
CA ILE A 74 -7.71 4.92 -5.72
C ILE A 74 -6.70 3.96 -6.31
N VAL A 75 -5.44 4.41 -6.41
CA VAL A 75 -4.33 3.54 -6.81
C VAL A 75 -3.63 3.01 -5.58
N ASP A 76 -3.51 1.70 -5.48
CA ASP A 76 -2.91 0.97 -4.37
C ASP A 76 -1.66 0.22 -4.82
N HIS A 77 -0.68 0.07 -3.92
CA HIS A 77 0.53 -0.72 -4.12
C HIS A 77 0.32 -2.12 -3.54
N LEU A 78 0.31 -3.15 -4.39
CA LEU A 78 0.06 -4.55 -3.99
C LEU A 78 0.98 -5.01 -2.86
N ASN A 79 2.28 -4.71 -2.96
CA ASN A 79 3.30 -5.08 -1.98
C ASN A 79 3.43 -4.07 -0.82
N ARG A 80 2.55 -3.05 -0.74
CA ARG A 80 2.60 -1.97 0.27
C ARG A 80 3.89 -1.14 0.26
N ASN A 81 4.70 -1.22 -0.80
CA ASN A 81 5.90 -0.41 -0.98
C ASN A 81 5.62 0.75 -1.95
N THR A 82 5.45 1.94 -1.42
CA THR A 82 5.13 3.16 -2.19
C THR A 82 6.28 3.65 -3.08
N LEU A 83 7.46 3.04 -2.96
CA LEU A 83 8.62 3.30 -3.80
C LEU A 83 8.73 2.33 -4.99
N ASP A 84 7.93 1.28 -5.04
CA ASP A 84 7.82 0.37 -6.19
C ASP A 84 6.64 0.75 -7.07
N ASN A 85 6.88 1.64 -8.04
CA ASN A 85 5.86 2.17 -8.94
C ASN A 85 5.84 1.45 -10.30
N CYS A 86 6.29 0.19 -10.35
CA CYS A 86 6.09 -0.65 -11.52
C CYS A 86 4.60 -1.02 -11.69
N LYS A 87 4.07 -0.99 -12.90
CA LYS A 87 2.63 -1.23 -13.20
C LYS A 87 2.10 -2.53 -12.61
N LYS A 88 2.91 -3.61 -12.63
CA LYS A 88 2.55 -4.90 -12.03
C LYS A 88 2.31 -4.85 -10.52
N ASN A 89 2.83 -3.82 -9.83
CA ASN A 89 2.63 -3.58 -8.41
C ASN A 89 1.52 -2.56 -8.14
N LEU A 90 0.98 -1.91 -9.18
CA LEU A 90 -0.06 -0.89 -9.06
C LEU A 90 -1.41 -1.45 -9.52
N ARG A 91 -2.46 -1.08 -8.82
CA ARG A 91 -3.84 -1.43 -9.19
C ARG A 91 -4.80 -0.32 -8.82
N ILE A 92 -5.87 -0.20 -9.59
CA ILE A 92 -7.01 0.65 -9.23
C ILE A 92 -7.95 -0.20 -8.38
N VAL A 93 -8.35 0.33 -7.24
CA VAL A 93 -9.19 -0.36 -6.24
C VAL A 93 -10.25 0.58 -5.69
N ASP A 94 -11.28 0.01 -5.08
CA ASP A 94 -12.19 0.77 -4.23
C ASP A 94 -11.58 1.07 -2.85
N ILE A 95 -12.23 1.96 -2.09
CA ILE A 95 -11.77 2.37 -0.76
C ILE A 95 -11.73 1.19 0.23
N VAL A 96 -12.61 0.22 0.07
CA VAL A 96 -12.71 -0.94 0.96
C VAL A 96 -11.50 -1.85 0.75
N GLU A 97 -11.17 -2.14 -0.51
CA GLU A 97 -10.01 -2.96 -0.85
C GLU A 97 -8.69 -2.28 -0.50
N SER A 98 -8.56 -0.97 -0.77
CA SER A 98 -7.40 -0.18 -0.34
C SER A 98 -7.22 -0.22 1.18
N ASN A 99 -8.30 -0.08 1.95
CA ASN A 99 -8.25 -0.17 3.40
C ASN A 99 -7.85 -1.56 3.89
N ARG A 100 -8.25 -2.64 3.22
CA ARG A 100 -7.84 -4.01 3.56
C ARG A 100 -6.34 -4.22 3.34
N ASN A 101 -5.76 -3.61 2.32
CA ASN A 101 -4.32 -3.73 2.02
C ASN A 101 -3.43 -2.87 2.94
N ARG A 102 -3.97 -2.05 3.83
CA ARG A 102 -3.15 -1.26 4.76
C ARG A 102 -2.36 -2.16 5.72
N ARG A 103 -1.15 -1.72 6.08
CA ARG A 103 -0.36 -2.39 7.12
C ARG A 103 -1.11 -2.38 8.46
N VAL A 104 -0.94 -3.43 9.22
CA VAL A 104 -1.42 -3.49 10.61
C VAL A 104 -0.65 -2.46 11.44
N PRO A 105 -1.31 -1.74 12.37
CA PRO A 105 -0.62 -0.80 13.25
C PRO A 105 0.53 -1.46 14.03
N LYS A 106 1.66 -0.78 14.17
CA LYS A 106 2.85 -1.30 14.89
C LYS A 106 2.57 -1.70 16.34
N ASN A 107 1.57 -1.10 16.98
CA ASN A 107 1.14 -1.40 18.35
C ASN A 107 0.10 -2.51 18.43
N SER A 108 -0.21 -3.18 17.33
CA SER A 108 -1.12 -4.33 17.34
C SER A 108 -0.49 -5.50 18.06
N LYS A 109 -1.11 -5.98 19.14
CA LYS A 109 -0.64 -7.15 19.90
C LYS A 109 -0.76 -8.46 19.11
N SER A 110 -1.75 -8.56 18.22
CA SER A 110 -1.96 -9.77 17.40
C SER A 110 -1.09 -9.81 16.15
N GLY A 111 -0.63 -8.66 15.66
CA GLY A 111 0.00 -8.56 14.36
C GLY A 111 -0.95 -8.78 13.17
N VAL A 112 -2.24 -9.01 13.42
CA VAL A 112 -3.27 -9.27 12.39
C VAL A 112 -4.42 -8.28 12.54
N ARG A 113 -4.91 -7.79 11.40
CA ARG A 113 -6.06 -6.91 11.37
C ARG A 113 -7.33 -7.67 11.76
N GLY A 114 -8.20 -7.01 12.53
CA GLY A 114 -9.46 -7.63 12.97
C GLY A 114 -9.32 -8.58 14.14
N ILE A 115 -8.11 -8.76 14.71
CA ILE A 115 -7.88 -9.52 15.94
C ILE A 115 -7.40 -8.57 17.02
N LYS A 116 -8.12 -8.48 18.12
CA LYS A 116 -7.78 -7.63 19.27
C LYS A 116 -7.83 -8.44 20.57
N PHE A 117 -6.94 -8.13 21.52
CA PHE A 117 -6.97 -8.73 22.85
C PHE A 117 -7.88 -7.89 23.76
N ALA A 118 -8.93 -8.50 24.28
CA ALA A 118 -9.88 -7.86 25.17
C ALA A 118 -10.47 -8.87 26.16
N LYS A 119 -10.58 -8.47 27.44
CA LYS A 119 -11.13 -9.32 28.52
C LYS A 119 -10.47 -10.71 28.56
N ASN A 120 -9.13 -10.72 28.52
CA ASN A 120 -8.26 -11.92 28.56
C ASN A 120 -8.47 -12.93 27.42
N LYS A 121 -9.08 -12.53 26.29
CA LYS A 121 -9.27 -13.38 25.10
C LYS A 121 -9.00 -12.60 23.82
N TRP A 122 -8.75 -13.31 22.74
CA TRP A 122 -8.60 -12.77 21.40
C TRP A 122 -9.96 -12.69 20.70
N GLU A 123 -10.47 -11.50 20.51
CA GLU A 123 -11.68 -11.26 19.73
C GLU A 123 -11.35 -11.15 18.25
N VAL A 124 -12.07 -11.91 17.43
CA VAL A 124 -11.87 -11.96 15.98
C VAL A 124 -13.08 -11.38 15.27
N GLY A 125 -12.86 -10.44 14.37
CA GLY A 125 -13.87 -9.87 13.50
C GLY A 125 -13.30 -9.48 12.15
N ILE A 126 -14.10 -9.60 11.11
CA ILE A 126 -13.71 -9.25 9.75
C ILE A 126 -14.71 -8.27 9.13
N TRP A 127 -14.19 -7.21 8.48
CA TRP A 127 -15.04 -6.24 7.80
C TRP A 127 -15.48 -6.75 6.43
N ALA A 128 -16.78 -6.96 6.25
CA ALA A 128 -17.37 -7.37 4.99
C ALA A 128 -18.80 -6.82 4.85
N GLY A 129 -19.19 -6.45 3.63
CA GLY A 129 -20.54 -5.97 3.33
C GLY A 129 -20.97 -4.76 4.18
N GLY A 130 -20.03 -3.82 4.44
CA GLY A 130 -20.34 -2.59 5.20
C GLY A 130 -20.42 -2.75 6.73
N LYS A 131 -20.16 -3.94 7.27
CA LYS A 131 -20.21 -4.23 8.71
C LYS A 131 -19.08 -5.16 9.15
N THR A 132 -18.81 -5.18 10.46
CA THR A 132 -17.92 -6.18 11.06
C THR A 132 -18.70 -7.46 11.33
N VAL A 133 -18.26 -8.55 10.70
CA VAL A 133 -18.72 -9.91 11.00
C VAL A 133 -17.90 -10.42 12.18
N TYR A 134 -18.53 -10.69 13.30
CA TYR A 134 -17.90 -11.24 14.49
C TYR A 134 -17.70 -12.75 14.31
N LEU A 135 -16.47 -13.24 14.60
CA LEU A 135 -16.07 -14.63 14.36
C LEU A 135 -15.80 -15.41 15.65
N GLY A 136 -15.84 -14.75 16.80
CA GLY A 136 -15.67 -15.42 18.09
C GLY A 136 -14.56 -14.83 18.96
N ARG A 137 -14.36 -15.51 20.11
CA ARG A 137 -13.33 -15.21 21.12
C ARG A 137 -12.55 -16.47 21.43
N TYR A 138 -11.23 -16.35 21.43
CA TYR A 138 -10.30 -17.47 21.54
C TYR A 138 -9.30 -17.19 22.67
N GLU A 139 -8.83 -18.24 23.33
CA GLU A 139 -7.78 -18.15 24.33
C GLU A 139 -6.40 -18.11 23.68
N ASP A 140 -6.25 -18.85 22.58
CA ASP A 140 -5.03 -18.94 21.81
C ASP A 140 -5.04 -17.96 20.62
N LEU A 141 -3.89 -17.30 20.37
CA LEU A 141 -3.72 -16.33 19.29
C LEU A 141 -3.65 -17.02 17.92
N GLU A 142 -3.00 -18.17 17.82
CA GLU A 142 -2.84 -18.87 16.55
C GLU A 142 -4.18 -19.45 16.09
N GLU A 143 -5.00 -19.96 17.02
CA GLU A 143 -6.38 -20.35 16.73
C GLU A 143 -7.19 -19.16 16.20
N ALA A 144 -7.10 -18.01 16.86
CA ALA A 144 -7.75 -16.78 16.40
C ALA A 144 -7.31 -16.35 15.00
N LYS A 145 -6.01 -16.45 14.69
CA LYS A 145 -5.46 -16.15 13.35
C LYS A 145 -5.98 -17.12 12.29
N GLU A 146 -6.03 -18.41 12.62
CA GLU A 146 -6.51 -19.43 11.67
C GLU A 146 -7.98 -19.20 11.30
N VAL A 147 -8.82 -18.87 12.28
CA VAL A 147 -10.23 -18.52 12.03
C VAL A 147 -10.33 -17.29 11.13
N TYR A 148 -9.51 -16.26 11.39
CA TYR A 148 -9.48 -15.06 10.54
C TYR A 148 -9.03 -15.38 9.11
N ARG A 149 -7.94 -16.16 8.93
CA ARG A 149 -7.41 -16.57 7.62
C ARG A 149 -8.46 -17.34 6.81
N LYS A 150 -9.08 -18.33 7.44
CA LYS A 150 -10.12 -19.15 6.81
C LYS A 150 -11.30 -18.31 6.32
N LYS A 151 -11.77 -17.38 7.17
CA LYS A 151 -12.86 -16.49 6.80
C LYS A 151 -12.44 -15.45 5.75
N SER A 152 -11.21 -14.97 5.77
CA SER A 152 -10.68 -14.06 4.75
C SER A 152 -10.62 -14.73 3.37
N LEU A 153 -10.15 -15.99 3.30
CA LEU A 153 -10.15 -16.79 2.08
C LEU A 153 -11.56 -17.03 1.55
N GLU A 154 -12.50 -17.40 2.43
CA GLU A 154 -13.90 -17.63 2.06
C GLU A 154 -14.55 -16.38 1.45
N LEU A 155 -14.34 -15.22 2.08
CA LEU A 155 -15.01 -13.98 1.67
C LEU A 155 -14.33 -13.26 0.50
N PHE A 156 -13.01 -13.36 0.37
CA PHE A 156 -12.21 -12.50 -0.52
C PHE A 156 -11.28 -13.28 -1.46
N GLY A 157 -11.20 -14.60 -1.34
CA GLY A 157 -10.26 -15.43 -2.11
C GLY A 157 -8.79 -15.21 -1.76
N LYS A 158 -8.49 -14.42 -0.73
CA LYS A 158 -7.12 -14.10 -0.27
C LYS A 158 -7.09 -13.72 1.21
N ILE A 159 -5.89 -13.78 1.81
CA ILE A 159 -5.65 -13.43 3.21
C ILE A 159 -5.15 -11.97 3.27
N TYR A 160 -5.76 -11.17 4.14
CA TYR A 160 -5.34 -9.80 4.46
C TYR A 160 -4.77 -9.77 5.88
N GLU A 161 -3.44 -9.82 6.02
CA GLU A 161 -2.70 -9.72 7.28
C GLU A 161 -1.84 -8.45 7.36
#